data_64e7301ec43072720d4550f42af5528f
#
_entry.id   64e7301ec43072720d4550f42af5528f
#
_cell.length_a   1.000
_cell.length_b   1.000
_cell.length_c   1.000
_cell.angle_alpha   90.00
_cell.angle_beta   90.00
_cell.angle_gamma   90.00
#
_symmetry.space_group_name_H-M   'P 1'
#
loop_
_entity.id
_entity.type
_entity.pdbx_description
1 polymer ?
#
loop_
_entity_poly.entity_id
_entity_poly.type
_entity_poly.pdbx_seq_one_letter_code
_entity_poly.pdbx_strand_id
1 'polypeptide(L)'
;MPKVDGVSKSAFLTLSYLRQTGREVIVFAPDISPSNIGNTRIVPLRSIGFPGVPETRMALPNPRIAWELHNFKPDIIHMFSPALMSVSGMANGRHLNVPVIANYQTDLPGYSKIYGYGYMENVVRNWLKYVHNGCHLTLAPSQHTVDELRSHGYKRLRSWGRGVDIERFNPTHRNAEWRAKLLNGRDPSSLLCVYVGRLATEKRVDLLIEVAKLPGVALTIIGDGAQRQELETYFAGTDTHFTGYLLGDDLSAAFASADVFLFTGPNETFGQVIQEAMASGLPTVVTNRGAVRDLILEGETGFICEDIPEAFAARIRQLNENPFLRKRMSNRAREIAEQRPWESIMAQLETHYTEAICLNERFKRVFGETNYHMPYKFHKALGIGQ
;
A
#
# COMPACT_ATOMS: atom_id res chain seq x y z
N MET A 1 -6.95 1.37 15.16
CA MET A 1 -7.61 0.71 14.02
C MET A 1 -7.40 -0.80 14.15
N PRO A 2 -8.37 -1.65 13.84
CA PRO A 2 -8.27 -3.10 14.10
C PRO A 2 -7.30 -3.83 13.16
N LYS A 3 -6.82 -3.20 12.07
CA LYS A 3 -5.88 -3.81 11.14
C LYS A 3 -4.77 -2.82 10.73
N VAL A 4 -3.53 -3.29 10.79
CA VAL A 4 -2.35 -2.56 10.31
C VAL A 4 -2.12 -2.95 8.84
N ASP A 5 -2.83 -2.28 7.92
CA ASP A 5 -2.60 -2.42 6.49
C ASP A 5 -2.44 -1.05 5.81
N GLY A 6 -1.88 -1.07 4.60
CA GLY A 6 -1.57 0.16 3.88
C GLY A 6 -2.80 0.99 3.49
N VAL A 7 -3.96 0.37 3.31
CA VAL A 7 -5.22 1.06 2.97
C VAL A 7 -5.75 1.81 4.19
N SER A 8 -5.82 1.12 5.33
CA SER A 8 -6.26 1.71 6.61
C SER A 8 -5.33 2.83 7.06
N LYS A 9 -4.01 2.67 6.91
CA LYS A 9 -3.02 3.71 7.23
C LYS A 9 -3.22 4.95 6.35
N SER A 10 -3.38 4.76 5.03
CA SER A 10 -3.62 5.85 4.09
C SER A 10 -4.92 6.60 4.39
N ALA A 11 -6.02 5.89 4.66
CA ALA A 11 -7.30 6.48 5.02
C ALA A 11 -7.21 7.28 6.33
N PHE A 12 -6.51 6.75 7.34
CA PHE A 12 -6.32 7.43 8.62
C PHE A 12 -5.50 8.72 8.48
N LEU A 13 -4.41 8.68 7.72
CA LEU A 13 -3.56 9.86 7.48
C LEU A 13 -4.32 10.94 6.70
N THR A 14 -5.11 10.53 5.69
CA THR A 14 -5.99 11.46 4.96
C THR A 14 -7.03 12.08 5.89
N LEU A 15 -7.67 11.28 6.74
CA LEU A 15 -8.62 11.79 7.72
C LEU A 15 -7.97 12.79 8.68
N SER A 16 -6.78 12.47 9.18
CA SER A 16 -6.03 13.35 10.08
C SER A 16 -5.70 14.69 9.43
N TYR A 17 -5.23 14.67 8.18
CA TYR A 17 -4.95 15.86 7.40
C TYR A 17 -6.21 16.72 7.17
N LEU A 18 -7.30 16.12 6.70
CA LEU A 18 -8.56 16.83 6.44
C LEU A 18 -9.12 17.50 7.70
N ARG A 19 -8.96 16.86 8.85
CA ARG A 19 -9.34 17.46 10.15
C ARG A 19 -8.44 18.64 10.54
N GLN A 20 -7.13 18.50 10.37
CA GLN A 20 -6.17 19.58 10.65
C GLN A 20 -6.41 20.80 9.76
N THR A 21 -6.87 20.59 8.53
CA THR A 21 -7.22 21.67 7.59
C THR A 21 -8.67 22.17 7.75
N GLY A 22 -9.38 21.74 8.80
CA GLY A 22 -10.73 22.22 9.13
C GLY A 22 -11.84 21.69 8.23
N ARG A 23 -11.61 20.57 7.51
CA ARG A 23 -12.61 19.94 6.66
C ARG A 23 -13.56 19.08 7.52
N GLU A 24 -14.86 19.19 7.25
CA GLU A 24 -15.85 18.28 7.84
C GLU A 24 -15.80 16.92 7.12
N VAL A 25 -15.76 15.83 7.87
CA VAL A 25 -15.65 14.48 7.32
C VAL A 25 -16.62 13.54 8.01
N ILE A 26 -17.33 12.73 7.21
CA ILE A 26 -18.05 11.54 7.66
C ILE A 26 -17.39 10.30 7.06
N VAL A 27 -17.20 9.26 7.87
CA VAL A 27 -16.54 8.03 7.45
C VAL A 27 -17.51 6.86 7.52
N PHE A 28 -17.58 6.07 6.46
CA PHE A 28 -18.30 4.79 6.42
C PHE A 28 -17.26 3.66 6.48
N ALA A 29 -17.37 2.78 7.49
CA ALA A 29 -16.40 1.74 7.73
C ALA A 29 -17.08 0.44 8.21
N PRO A 30 -16.40 -0.74 8.12
CA PRO A 30 -16.90 -1.98 8.71
C PRO A 30 -17.21 -1.81 10.21
N ASP A 31 -18.18 -2.57 10.69
CA ASP A 31 -18.72 -2.55 12.06
C ASP A 31 -17.74 -2.93 13.18
N ILE A 32 -16.52 -3.34 12.81
CA ILE A 32 -15.38 -3.52 13.73
C ILE A 32 -14.60 -2.23 14.00
N SER A 33 -14.94 -1.14 13.33
CA SER A 33 -14.28 0.15 13.49
C SER A 33 -14.82 0.90 14.72
N PRO A 34 -14.02 1.79 15.37
CA PRO A 34 -14.52 2.64 16.44
C PRO A 34 -15.63 3.56 15.93
N SER A 35 -16.52 3.99 16.81
CA SER A 35 -17.63 4.91 16.46
C SER A 35 -17.17 6.32 16.11
N ASN A 36 -16.04 6.75 16.64
CA ASN A 36 -15.46 8.06 16.40
C ASN A 36 -13.94 8.01 16.33
N ILE A 37 -13.35 8.92 15.57
CA ILE A 37 -11.90 9.22 15.61
C ILE A 37 -11.79 10.73 15.87
N GLY A 38 -11.49 11.11 17.11
CA GLY A 38 -11.61 12.49 17.56
C GLY A 38 -13.04 13.00 17.34
N ASN A 39 -13.22 14.13 16.67
CA ASN A 39 -14.52 14.71 16.36
C ASN A 39 -15.18 14.15 15.09
N THR A 40 -14.52 13.25 14.37
CA THR A 40 -15.07 12.66 13.15
C THR A 40 -15.97 11.49 13.49
N ARG A 41 -17.21 11.56 13.05
CA ARG A 41 -18.20 10.49 13.17
C ARG A 41 -17.89 9.38 12.17
N ILE A 42 -17.85 8.14 12.67
CA ILE A 42 -17.75 6.93 11.87
C ILE A 42 -19.11 6.23 11.88
N VAL A 43 -19.65 5.98 10.70
CA VAL A 43 -20.89 5.23 10.53
C VAL A 43 -20.52 3.76 10.32
N PRO A 44 -20.77 2.87 11.32
CA PRO A 44 -20.46 1.46 11.20
C PRO A 44 -21.44 0.81 10.22
N LEU A 45 -20.93 -0.02 9.32
CA LEU A 45 -21.68 -0.78 8.33
C LEU A 45 -21.47 -2.27 8.56
N ARG A 46 -22.55 -3.05 8.48
CA ARG A 46 -22.46 -4.51 8.54
C ARG A 46 -21.45 -5.04 7.54
N SER A 47 -20.58 -5.95 7.98
CA SER A 47 -19.47 -6.44 7.20
C SER A 47 -19.37 -7.96 7.23
N ILE A 48 -18.77 -8.53 6.19
CA ILE A 48 -18.43 -9.96 6.07
C ILE A 48 -16.92 -10.12 5.95
N GLY A 49 -16.40 -11.25 6.44
CA GLY A 49 -14.99 -11.62 6.25
C GLY A 49 -14.69 -11.96 4.80
N PHE A 50 -13.48 -11.63 4.33
CA PHE A 50 -13.03 -12.06 3.00
C PHE A 50 -12.64 -13.54 3.05
N PRO A 51 -13.11 -14.39 2.10
CA PRO A 51 -12.71 -15.79 2.05
C PRO A 51 -11.19 -15.95 1.98
N GLY A 52 -10.62 -16.78 2.85
CA GLY A 52 -9.17 -17.00 2.94
C GLY A 52 -8.37 -15.95 3.73
N VAL A 53 -8.97 -14.79 4.06
CA VAL A 53 -8.34 -13.74 4.88
C VAL A 53 -9.39 -13.15 5.83
N PRO A 54 -9.82 -13.89 6.86
CA PRO A 54 -10.98 -13.53 7.71
C PRO A 54 -10.81 -12.22 8.47
N GLU A 55 -9.57 -11.78 8.70
CA GLU A 55 -9.25 -10.48 9.28
C GLU A 55 -9.53 -9.31 8.33
N THR A 56 -9.72 -9.56 7.03
CA THR A 56 -10.13 -8.55 6.05
C THR A 56 -11.66 -8.53 5.95
N ARG A 57 -12.26 -7.44 6.41
CA ARG A 57 -13.72 -7.26 6.42
C ARG A 57 -14.18 -6.37 5.27
N MET A 58 -15.22 -6.80 4.58
CA MET A 58 -15.88 -6.04 3.51
C MET A 58 -17.24 -5.54 3.98
N ALA A 59 -17.41 -4.22 4.05
CA ALA A 59 -18.69 -3.62 4.35
C ALA A 59 -19.70 -3.86 3.21
N LEU A 60 -20.95 -4.11 3.58
CA LEU A 60 -22.03 -4.36 2.65
C LEU A 60 -22.76 -3.06 2.29
N PRO A 61 -23.32 -2.94 1.07
CA PRO A 61 -24.22 -1.86 0.70
C PRO A 61 -25.38 -1.74 1.72
N ASN A 62 -25.70 -0.50 2.11
CA ASN A 62 -26.72 -0.23 3.12
C ASN A 62 -27.47 1.05 2.77
N PRO A 63 -28.83 1.08 2.77
CA PRO A 63 -29.63 2.28 2.54
C PRO A 63 -29.32 3.45 3.47
N ARG A 64 -28.81 3.15 4.68
CA ARG A 64 -28.35 4.18 5.63
C ARG A 64 -27.28 5.11 5.02
N ILE A 65 -26.45 4.62 4.10
CA ILE A 65 -25.43 5.42 3.42
C ILE A 65 -26.09 6.59 2.67
N ALA A 66 -27.17 6.32 1.92
CA ALA A 66 -27.88 7.36 1.18
C ALA A 66 -28.48 8.43 2.10
N TRP A 67 -29.09 8.00 3.22
CA TRP A 67 -29.67 8.90 4.21
C TRP A 67 -28.61 9.80 4.88
N GLU A 68 -27.49 9.19 5.32
CA GLU A 68 -26.39 9.92 5.94
C GLU A 68 -25.75 10.94 4.97
N LEU A 69 -25.51 10.55 3.70
CA LEU A 69 -24.95 11.42 2.68
C LEU A 69 -25.92 12.57 2.31
N HIS A 70 -27.22 12.28 2.25
CA HIS A 70 -28.24 13.31 1.99
C HIS A 70 -28.25 14.38 3.09
N ASN A 71 -28.13 13.97 4.36
CA ASN A 71 -28.11 14.89 5.48
C ASN A 71 -26.77 15.64 5.60
N PHE A 72 -25.66 14.96 5.32
CA PHE A 72 -24.32 15.54 5.42
C PHE A 72 -24.00 16.51 4.27
N LYS A 73 -24.57 16.30 3.08
CA LYS A 73 -24.38 17.10 1.86
C LYS A 73 -22.88 17.26 1.49
N PRO A 74 -22.14 16.17 1.24
CA PRO A 74 -20.72 16.25 0.94
C PRO A 74 -20.44 16.97 -0.38
N ASP A 75 -19.32 17.68 -0.45
CA ASP A 75 -18.79 18.26 -1.69
C ASP A 75 -18.09 17.21 -2.56
N ILE A 76 -17.63 16.10 -1.95
CA ILE A 76 -16.91 15.01 -2.60
C ILE A 76 -17.08 13.70 -1.84
N ILE A 77 -17.10 12.59 -2.58
CA ILE A 77 -17.04 11.23 -2.03
C ILE A 77 -15.71 10.59 -2.41
N HIS A 78 -14.94 10.14 -1.41
CA HIS A 78 -13.66 9.48 -1.60
C HIS A 78 -13.71 8.02 -1.14
N MET A 79 -13.49 7.08 -2.02
CA MET A 79 -13.54 5.64 -1.78
C MET A 79 -12.13 5.07 -1.67
N PHE A 80 -11.73 4.62 -0.48
CA PHE A 80 -10.39 4.05 -0.21
C PHE A 80 -10.28 2.56 -0.55
N SER A 81 -11.38 1.84 -0.54
CA SER A 81 -11.42 0.40 -0.85
C SER A 81 -12.60 0.10 -1.75
N PRO A 82 -12.42 0.04 -3.06
CA PRO A 82 -13.49 -0.17 -4.03
C PRO A 82 -13.90 -1.65 -4.11
N ALA A 83 -14.38 -2.20 -2.99
CA ALA A 83 -15.00 -3.53 -2.92
C ALA A 83 -16.54 -3.42 -3.12
N LEU A 84 -17.32 -4.16 -2.40
CA LEU A 84 -18.79 -4.21 -2.56
C LEU A 84 -19.48 -2.88 -2.26
N MET A 85 -19.01 -2.13 -1.25
CA MET A 85 -19.61 -0.85 -0.84
C MET A 85 -19.39 0.28 -1.86
N SER A 86 -18.42 0.15 -2.74
CA SER A 86 -18.10 1.19 -3.73
C SER A 86 -19.23 1.49 -4.72
N VAL A 87 -20.08 0.49 -5.01
CA VAL A 87 -21.29 0.71 -5.83
C VAL A 87 -22.22 1.70 -5.14
N SER A 88 -22.38 1.58 -3.80
CA SER A 88 -23.18 2.54 -3.04
C SER A 88 -22.59 3.95 -3.11
N GLY A 89 -21.26 4.09 -2.95
CA GLY A 89 -20.57 5.39 -3.08
C GLY A 89 -20.76 6.00 -4.47
N MET A 90 -20.55 5.21 -5.52
CA MET A 90 -20.73 5.63 -6.90
C MET A 90 -22.21 6.00 -7.22
N ALA A 91 -23.17 5.18 -6.78
CA ALA A 91 -24.59 5.42 -7.03
C ALA A 91 -25.10 6.67 -6.28
N ASN A 92 -24.71 6.84 -5.01
CA ASN A 92 -25.10 8.03 -4.26
C ASN A 92 -24.42 9.29 -4.78
N GLY A 93 -23.15 9.23 -5.21
CA GLY A 93 -22.50 10.36 -5.85
C GLY A 93 -23.25 10.84 -7.10
N ARG A 94 -23.73 9.90 -7.94
CA ARG A 94 -24.58 10.24 -9.10
C ARG A 94 -25.91 10.82 -8.70
N HIS A 95 -26.60 10.20 -7.75
CA HIS A 95 -27.92 10.65 -7.29
C HIS A 95 -27.87 12.05 -6.67
N LEU A 96 -26.82 12.34 -5.90
CA LEU A 96 -26.61 13.63 -5.23
C LEU A 96 -25.88 14.66 -6.11
N ASN A 97 -25.49 14.30 -7.34
CA ASN A 97 -24.64 15.11 -8.20
C ASN A 97 -23.30 15.54 -7.58
N VAL A 98 -22.71 14.64 -6.77
CA VAL A 98 -21.46 14.85 -6.06
C VAL A 98 -20.33 14.09 -6.76
N PRO A 99 -19.14 14.71 -6.96
CA PRO A 99 -17.99 14.01 -7.55
C PRO A 99 -17.52 12.85 -6.68
N VAL A 100 -17.06 11.78 -7.33
CA VAL A 100 -16.57 10.57 -6.68
C VAL A 100 -15.15 10.29 -7.13
N ILE A 101 -14.25 10.07 -6.16
CA ILE A 101 -12.88 9.59 -6.37
C ILE A 101 -12.75 8.18 -5.79
N ALA A 102 -12.01 7.32 -6.47
CA ALA A 102 -11.70 5.97 -5.99
C ALA A 102 -10.18 5.74 -5.94
N ASN A 103 -9.68 5.13 -4.88
CA ASN A 103 -8.29 4.69 -4.80
C ASN A 103 -8.15 3.25 -5.26
N TYR A 104 -7.19 2.99 -6.15
CA TYR A 104 -6.74 1.65 -6.48
C TYR A 104 -5.49 1.35 -5.63
N GLN A 105 -5.67 0.65 -4.52
CA GLN A 105 -4.58 0.42 -3.54
C GLN A 105 -4.17 -1.05 -3.39
N THR A 106 -4.95 -1.96 -3.97
CA THR A 106 -4.72 -3.41 -3.85
C THR A 106 -5.02 -4.07 -5.18
N ASP A 107 -4.09 -4.88 -5.67
CA ASP A 107 -4.28 -5.72 -6.86
C ASP A 107 -5.13 -6.95 -6.51
N LEU A 108 -6.44 -6.74 -6.34
CA LEU A 108 -7.38 -7.82 -6.06
C LEU A 108 -7.44 -8.89 -7.17
N PRO A 109 -7.37 -8.55 -8.47
CA PRO A 109 -7.25 -9.55 -9.55
C PRO A 109 -6.02 -10.44 -9.38
N GLY A 110 -4.84 -9.89 -9.14
CA GLY A 110 -3.61 -10.65 -8.91
C GLY A 110 -3.71 -11.53 -7.65
N TYR A 111 -4.28 -11.02 -6.57
CA TYR A 111 -4.51 -11.81 -5.35
C TYR A 111 -5.47 -12.97 -5.58
N SER A 112 -6.54 -12.81 -6.38
CA SER A 112 -7.45 -13.91 -6.68
C SER A 112 -6.72 -15.10 -7.33
N LYS A 113 -5.74 -14.82 -8.19
CA LYS A 113 -4.90 -15.85 -8.82
C LYS A 113 -4.01 -16.57 -7.81
N ILE A 114 -3.34 -15.82 -6.92
CA ILE A 114 -2.40 -16.38 -5.92
C ILE A 114 -3.14 -17.28 -4.91
N TYR A 115 -4.35 -16.88 -4.50
CA TYR A 115 -5.13 -17.62 -3.52
C TYR A 115 -6.02 -18.73 -4.13
N GLY A 116 -5.75 -19.17 -5.37
CA GLY A 116 -6.44 -20.31 -6.00
C GLY A 116 -7.78 -19.96 -6.67
N TYR A 117 -8.17 -18.70 -6.70
CA TYR A 117 -9.40 -18.20 -7.35
C TYR A 117 -9.11 -17.59 -8.73
N GLY A 118 -8.12 -18.11 -9.48
CA GLY A 118 -7.70 -17.56 -10.77
C GLY A 118 -8.81 -17.48 -11.81
N TYR A 119 -9.82 -18.35 -11.74
CA TYR A 119 -11.02 -18.29 -12.60
C TYR A 119 -11.86 -17.03 -12.35
N MET A 120 -11.72 -16.37 -11.20
CA MET A 120 -12.40 -15.11 -10.85
C MET A 120 -11.63 -13.86 -11.29
N GLU A 121 -10.37 -13.98 -11.72
CA GLU A 121 -9.51 -12.83 -12.04
C GLU A 121 -10.18 -11.84 -13.00
N ASN A 122 -10.71 -12.34 -14.11
CA ASN A 122 -11.38 -11.50 -15.11
C ASN A 122 -12.69 -10.88 -14.59
N VAL A 123 -13.42 -11.60 -13.76
CA VAL A 123 -14.67 -11.10 -13.12
C VAL A 123 -14.34 -9.95 -12.18
N VAL A 124 -13.36 -10.14 -11.30
CA VAL A 124 -12.89 -9.12 -10.35
C VAL A 124 -12.33 -7.92 -11.09
N ARG A 125 -11.52 -8.12 -12.13
CA ARG A 125 -10.96 -7.06 -12.96
C ARG A 125 -12.04 -6.23 -13.65
N ASN A 126 -13.02 -6.88 -14.26
CA ASN A 126 -14.12 -6.19 -14.96
C ASN A 126 -15.03 -5.44 -13.98
N TRP A 127 -15.29 -6.02 -12.81
CA TRP A 127 -16.00 -5.35 -11.74
C TRP A 127 -15.29 -4.09 -11.24
N LEU A 128 -14.02 -4.19 -10.89
CA LEU A 128 -13.22 -3.03 -10.48
C LEU A 128 -13.16 -1.98 -11.60
N LYS A 129 -12.92 -2.40 -12.84
CA LYS A 129 -12.95 -1.48 -13.99
C LYS A 129 -14.29 -0.77 -14.13
N TYR A 130 -15.41 -1.45 -13.94
CA TYR A 130 -16.73 -0.84 -13.94
C TYR A 130 -16.86 0.23 -12.85
N VAL A 131 -16.48 -0.09 -11.61
CA VAL A 131 -16.54 0.84 -10.49
C VAL A 131 -15.63 2.05 -10.72
N HIS A 132 -14.37 1.82 -11.03
CA HIS A 132 -13.39 2.89 -11.25
C HIS A 132 -13.74 3.79 -12.45
N ASN A 133 -14.20 3.21 -13.55
CA ASN A 133 -14.66 3.97 -14.70
C ASN A 133 -16.01 4.69 -14.44
N GLY A 134 -16.70 4.32 -13.40
CA GLY A 134 -17.88 5.02 -12.87
C GLY A 134 -17.56 6.24 -12.00
N CYS A 135 -16.33 6.42 -11.58
CA CYS A 135 -15.87 7.54 -10.76
C CYS A 135 -15.32 8.69 -11.61
N HIS A 136 -15.22 9.89 -11.05
CA HIS A 136 -14.66 11.07 -11.72
C HIS A 136 -13.16 10.95 -11.89
N LEU A 137 -12.47 10.45 -10.87
CA LEU A 137 -11.05 10.13 -10.91
C LEU A 137 -10.78 8.78 -10.24
N THR A 138 -9.74 8.09 -10.71
CA THR A 138 -9.12 6.97 -10.02
C THR A 138 -7.69 7.35 -9.67
N LEU A 139 -7.37 7.24 -8.39
CA LEU A 139 -6.03 7.48 -7.86
C LEU A 139 -5.30 6.15 -7.70
N ALA A 140 -4.14 6.03 -8.31
CA ALA A 140 -3.26 4.88 -8.21
C ALA A 140 -1.94 5.27 -7.53
N PRO A 141 -1.32 4.38 -6.71
CA PRO A 141 -0.23 4.77 -5.83
C PRO A 141 1.12 4.95 -6.53
N SER A 142 1.27 4.52 -7.77
CA SER A 142 2.50 4.64 -8.56
C SER A 142 2.19 4.89 -10.04
N GLN A 143 3.17 5.40 -10.79
CA GLN A 143 3.03 5.56 -12.24
C GLN A 143 2.95 4.20 -12.94
N HIS A 144 3.69 3.21 -12.47
CA HIS A 144 3.59 1.83 -12.95
C HIS A 144 2.14 1.29 -12.88
N THR A 145 1.50 1.45 -11.71
CA THR A 145 0.09 1.04 -11.54
C THR A 145 -0.86 1.83 -12.43
N VAL A 146 -0.61 3.14 -12.65
CA VAL A 146 -1.39 3.95 -13.60
C VAL A 146 -1.30 3.37 -15.02
N ASP A 147 -0.10 3.02 -15.48
CA ASP A 147 0.13 2.53 -16.84
C ASP A 147 -0.43 1.12 -17.03
N GLU A 148 -0.30 0.26 -16.03
CA GLU A 148 -0.93 -1.05 -15.99
C GLU A 148 -2.46 -0.95 -16.06
N LEU A 149 -3.09 -0.13 -15.23
CA LEU A 149 -4.53 0.08 -15.24
C LEU A 149 -5.01 0.66 -16.59
N ARG A 150 -4.24 1.58 -17.16
CA ARG A 150 -4.53 2.17 -18.47
C ARG A 150 -4.54 1.11 -19.57
N SER A 151 -3.58 0.17 -19.58
CA SER A 151 -3.52 -0.94 -20.51
C SER A 151 -4.74 -1.87 -20.41
N HIS A 152 -5.33 -1.98 -19.22
CA HIS A 152 -6.55 -2.73 -18.95
C HIS A 152 -7.85 -1.95 -19.22
N GLY A 153 -7.75 -0.69 -19.73
CA GLY A 153 -8.89 0.13 -20.12
C GLY A 153 -9.56 0.89 -18.97
N TYR A 154 -8.85 1.11 -17.86
CA TYR A 154 -9.29 2.07 -16.85
C TYR A 154 -9.08 3.51 -17.36
N LYS A 155 -9.94 4.42 -16.94
CA LYS A 155 -9.96 5.80 -17.42
C LYS A 155 -9.80 6.79 -16.27
N ARG A 156 -9.43 8.05 -16.61
CA ARG A 156 -9.32 9.16 -15.65
C ARG A 156 -8.42 8.82 -14.46
N LEU A 157 -7.25 8.25 -14.78
CA LEU A 157 -6.24 7.83 -13.82
C LEU A 157 -5.32 8.99 -13.45
N ARG A 158 -4.99 9.10 -12.17
CA ARG A 158 -3.94 9.99 -11.66
C ARG A 158 -3.03 9.21 -10.72
N SER A 159 -1.75 9.53 -10.77
CA SER A 159 -0.82 9.04 -9.75
C SER A 159 -1.02 9.85 -8.47
N TRP A 160 -1.21 9.15 -7.36
CA TRP A 160 -1.23 9.71 -6.03
C TRP A 160 -0.45 8.76 -5.12
N GLY A 161 0.83 9.06 -4.97
CA GLY A 161 1.78 8.28 -4.19
C GLY A 161 1.48 8.32 -2.70
N ARG A 162 2.45 7.87 -1.93
CA ARG A 162 2.39 7.92 -0.48
C ARG A 162 3.60 8.67 0.03
N GLY A 163 3.41 9.43 1.09
CA GLY A 163 4.49 10.05 1.85
C GLY A 163 5.09 9.08 2.85
N VAL A 164 6.15 9.52 3.47
CA VAL A 164 6.79 8.85 4.60
C VAL A 164 6.93 9.81 5.77
N ASP A 165 6.80 9.29 6.97
CA ASP A 165 7.06 10.02 8.22
C ASP A 165 8.57 10.04 8.46
N ILE A 166 9.23 11.10 7.98
CA ILE A 166 10.69 11.27 8.02
C ILE A 166 11.23 11.56 9.41
N GLU A 167 10.37 12.00 10.34
CA GLU A 167 10.74 12.21 11.73
C GLU A 167 10.78 10.87 12.46
N ARG A 168 9.74 10.08 12.29
CA ARG A 168 9.63 8.75 12.87
C ARG A 168 10.65 7.78 12.29
N PHE A 169 10.80 7.75 10.97
CA PHE A 169 11.77 6.91 10.27
C PHE A 169 13.02 7.75 9.95
N ASN A 170 13.97 7.71 10.87
CA ASN A 170 15.14 8.58 10.85
C ASN A 170 16.40 7.79 11.27
N PRO A 171 17.54 7.95 10.57
CA PRO A 171 18.80 7.31 10.96
C PRO A 171 19.26 7.65 12.37
N THR A 172 18.85 8.80 12.92
CA THR A 172 19.19 9.23 14.28
C THR A 172 18.63 8.31 15.38
N HIS A 173 17.62 7.50 15.04
CA HIS A 173 17.06 6.49 15.95
C HIS A 173 17.92 5.22 16.03
N ARG A 174 19.08 5.18 15.36
CA ARG A 174 20.03 4.05 15.46
C ARG A 174 20.42 3.83 16.92
N ASN A 175 20.24 2.59 17.36
CA ASN A 175 20.39 2.21 18.77
C ASN A 175 21.13 0.88 18.87
N ALA A 176 22.18 0.83 19.72
CA ALA A 176 23.00 -0.36 19.92
C ALA A 176 22.22 -1.53 20.53
N GLU A 177 21.25 -1.24 21.41
CA GLU A 177 20.38 -2.26 22.00
C GLU A 177 19.50 -2.93 20.95
N TRP A 178 18.86 -2.12 20.07
CA TRP A 178 18.07 -2.66 18.95
C TRP A 178 18.94 -3.43 17.96
N ARG A 179 20.15 -2.95 17.67
CA ARG A 179 21.09 -3.71 16.83
C ARG A 179 21.40 -5.08 17.42
N ALA A 180 21.69 -5.13 18.73
CA ALA A 180 21.99 -6.40 19.43
C ALA A 180 20.78 -7.35 19.43
N LYS A 181 19.55 -6.82 19.64
CA LYS A 181 18.30 -7.61 19.55
C LYS A 181 18.12 -8.21 18.16
N LEU A 182 18.33 -7.42 17.12
CA LEU A 182 18.17 -7.89 15.73
C LEU A 182 19.28 -8.90 15.36
N LEU A 183 20.48 -8.70 15.81
CA LEU A 183 21.59 -9.65 15.61
C LEU A 183 21.37 -10.97 16.36
N ASN A 184 20.62 -10.98 17.47
CA ASN A 184 20.27 -12.18 18.23
C ASN A 184 21.47 -13.08 18.54
N GLY A 185 22.55 -12.49 19.10
CA GLY A 185 23.78 -13.21 19.48
C GLY A 185 24.78 -13.44 18.34
N ARG A 186 24.47 -13.02 17.09
CA ARG A 186 25.43 -13.07 15.97
C ARG A 186 26.51 -11.99 16.11
N ASP A 187 27.59 -12.14 15.35
CA ASP A 187 28.73 -11.23 15.35
C ASP A 187 28.28 -9.77 15.17
N PRO A 188 28.60 -8.85 16.10
CA PRO A 188 28.28 -7.42 15.99
C PRO A 188 28.80 -6.73 14.73
N SER A 189 29.89 -7.26 14.13
CA SER A 189 30.47 -6.73 12.88
C SER A 189 29.73 -7.17 11.62
N SER A 190 28.82 -8.15 11.72
CA SER A 190 28.05 -8.63 10.58
C SER A 190 27.22 -7.52 9.90
N LEU A 191 27.11 -7.58 8.59
CA LEU A 191 26.17 -6.76 7.83
C LEU A 191 24.73 -7.18 8.19
N LEU A 192 24.00 -6.32 8.89
CA LEU A 192 22.64 -6.60 9.32
C LEU A 192 21.65 -6.26 8.21
N CYS A 193 21.13 -7.28 7.55
CA CYS A 193 20.07 -7.21 6.56
C CYS A 193 18.71 -7.45 7.24
N VAL A 194 17.72 -6.61 6.95
CA VAL A 194 16.36 -6.76 7.49
C VAL A 194 15.33 -6.86 6.36
N TYR A 195 14.37 -7.75 6.55
CA TYR A 195 13.10 -7.79 5.83
C TYR A 195 12.01 -7.35 6.79
N VAL A 196 11.04 -6.56 6.32
CA VAL A 196 9.87 -6.15 7.10
C VAL A 196 8.60 -6.36 6.28
N GLY A 197 7.70 -7.17 6.78
CA GLY A 197 6.42 -7.41 6.10
C GLY A 197 5.65 -8.62 6.63
N ARG A 198 4.44 -8.80 6.12
CA ARG A 198 3.64 -9.98 6.41
C ARG A 198 4.29 -11.23 5.82
N LEU A 199 4.30 -12.33 6.57
CA LEU A 199 4.81 -13.62 6.10
C LEU A 199 3.71 -14.38 5.37
N ALA A 200 3.60 -14.17 4.07
CA ALA A 200 2.58 -14.73 3.20
C ALA A 200 3.18 -15.08 1.82
N THR A 201 2.57 -16.01 1.11
CA THR A 201 3.06 -16.58 -0.15
C THR A 201 3.43 -15.52 -1.19
N GLU A 202 2.61 -14.47 -1.30
CA GLU A 202 2.84 -13.39 -2.27
C GLU A 202 4.02 -12.49 -1.91
N LYS A 203 4.61 -12.65 -0.73
CA LYS A 203 5.77 -11.85 -0.29
C LYS A 203 7.10 -12.49 -0.65
N ARG A 204 7.10 -13.77 -1.04
CA ARG A 204 8.29 -14.47 -1.54
C ARG A 204 9.53 -14.30 -0.65
N VAL A 205 9.36 -14.42 0.68
CA VAL A 205 10.47 -14.32 1.65
C VAL A 205 11.49 -15.44 1.45
N ASP A 206 11.07 -16.55 0.87
CA ASP A 206 11.90 -17.68 0.43
C ASP A 206 13.12 -17.27 -0.42
N LEU A 207 13.00 -16.19 -1.21
CA LEU A 207 14.09 -15.66 -2.05
C LEU A 207 15.31 -15.18 -1.26
N LEU A 208 15.19 -15.02 0.05
CA LEU A 208 16.29 -14.55 0.89
C LEU A 208 17.19 -15.67 1.45
N ILE A 209 16.93 -16.93 1.10
CA ILE A 209 17.68 -18.08 1.63
C ILE A 209 19.20 -18.01 1.32
N GLU A 210 19.58 -17.58 0.11
CA GLU A 210 21.00 -17.48 -0.24
C GLU A 210 21.66 -16.26 0.44
N VAL A 211 20.90 -15.23 0.80
CA VAL A 211 21.39 -14.11 1.61
C VAL A 211 21.74 -14.61 3.03
N ALA A 212 20.88 -15.44 3.61
CA ALA A 212 21.08 -15.99 4.95
C ALA A 212 22.32 -16.89 5.09
N LYS A 213 22.83 -17.42 3.96
CA LYS A 213 24.02 -18.28 3.92
C LYS A 213 25.34 -17.51 3.72
N LEU A 214 25.28 -16.19 3.46
CA LEU A 214 26.48 -15.41 3.20
C LEU A 214 27.33 -15.21 4.46
N PRO A 215 28.65 -15.43 4.39
CA PRO A 215 29.53 -15.18 5.52
C PRO A 215 29.57 -13.69 5.87
N GLY A 216 29.56 -13.36 7.15
CA GLY A 216 29.58 -11.98 7.64
C GLY A 216 28.29 -11.20 7.38
N VAL A 217 27.19 -11.88 7.04
CA VAL A 217 25.84 -11.31 6.86
C VAL A 217 24.90 -11.90 7.91
N ALA A 218 24.12 -11.05 8.52
CA ALA A 218 23.06 -11.43 9.45
C ALA A 218 21.70 -11.05 8.83
N LEU A 219 20.81 -12.03 8.62
CA LEU A 219 19.44 -11.80 8.13
C LEU A 219 18.46 -11.80 9.30
N THR A 220 17.64 -10.77 9.41
CA THR A 220 16.54 -10.70 10.37
C THR A 220 15.23 -10.43 9.66
N ILE A 221 14.23 -11.28 9.89
CA ILE A 221 12.89 -11.20 9.31
C ILE A 221 11.94 -10.66 10.37
N ILE A 222 11.42 -9.44 10.11
CA ILE A 222 10.52 -8.71 10.99
C ILE A 222 9.10 -8.84 10.42
N GLY A 223 8.23 -9.52 11.14
CA GLY A 223 6.84 -9.73 10.75
C GLY A 223 6.31 -11.09 11.16
N ASP A 224 5.06 -11.32 10.83
CA ASP A 224 4.37 -12.57 11.11
C ASP A 224 3.35 -12.87 10.01
N GLY A 225 2.81 -14.07 9.97
CA GLY A 225 1.79 -14.45 9.00
C GLY A 225 1.67 -15.95 8.81
N ALA A 226 0.78 -16.34 7.90
CA ALA A 226 0.43 -17.74 7.69
C ALA A 226 1.61 -18.64 7.29
N GLN A 227 2.66 -18.06 6.67
CA GLN A 227 3.85 -18.82 6.25
C GLN A 227 4.99 -18.86 7.29
N ARG A 228 4.80 -18.30 8.48
CA ARG A 228 5.88 -18.22 9.47
C ARG A 228 6.53 -19.57 9.74
N GLN A 229 5.74 -20.57 10.08
CA GLN A 229 6.25 -21.91 10.44
C GLN A 229 6.97 -22.58 9.25
N GLU A 230 6.43 -22.43 8.04
CA GLU A 230 7.06 -22.94 6.82
C GLU A 230 8.40 -22.27 6.54
N LEU A 231 8.46 -20.93 6.69
CA LEU A 231 9.68 -20.15 6.50
C LEU A 231 10.74 -20.48 7.58
N GLU A 232 10.37 -20.59 8.84
CA GLU A 232 11.30 -21.02 9.91
C GLU A 232 11.90 -22.40 9.60
N THR A 233 11.10 -23.32 9.07
CA THR A 233 11.58 -24.64 8.60
C THR A 233 12.49 -24.50 7.36
N TYR A 234 12.14 -23.67 6.40
CA TYR A 234 12.90 -23.46 5.17
C TYR A 234 14.27 -22.80 5.44
N PHE A 235 14.33 -21.89 6.40
CA PHE A 235 15.57 -21.25 6.85
C PHE A 235 16.32 -22.04 7.94
N ALA A 236 15.86 -23.25 8.29
CA ALA A 236 16.54 -24.10 9.25
C ALA A 236 17.98 -24.40 8.79
N GLY A 237 18.94 -24.31 9.70
CA GLY A 237 20.37 -24.45 9.38
C GLY A 237 21.06 -23.16 8.94
N THR A 238 20.32 -22.04 8.87
CA THR A 238 20.87 -20.68 8.79
C THR A 238 20.66 -19.97 10.13
N ASP A 239 21.44 -18.91 10.38
CA ASP A 239 21.28 -18.08 11.60
C ASP A 239 20.20 -17.00 11.43
N THR A 240 19.16 -17.26 10.63
CA THR A 240 18.09 -16.28 10.38
C THR A 240 17.25 -16.07 11.64
N HIS A 241 17.07 -14.80 12.01
CA HIS A 241 16.27 -14.42 13.17
C HIS A 241 14.87 -13.95 12.77
N PHE A 242 13.83 -14.52 13.38
CA PHE A 242 12.41 -14.13 13.19
C PHE A 242 11.91 -13.43 14.45
N THR A 243 11.67 -12.12 14.38
CA THR A 243 11.27 -11.31 15.54
C THR A 243 9.78 -11.35 15.87
N GLY A 244 8.91 -11.72 14.91
CA GLY A 244 7.49 -11.38 14.95
C GLY A 244 7.22 -9.92 14.57
N TYR A 245 6.02 -9.42 14.84
CA TYR A 245 5.66 -8.04 14.54
C TYR A 245 6.40 -7.04 15.43
N LEU A 246 6.97 -6.02 14.80
CA LEU A 246 7.39 -4.79 15.47
C LEU A 246 6.51 -3.64 15.00
N LEU A 247 6.11 -2.76 15.90
CA LEU A 247 5.22 -1.65 15.63
C LEU A 247 5.76 -0.37 16.27
N GLY A 248 5.27 0.75 15.82
CA GLY A 248 5.56 1.99 16.48
C GLY A 248 7.04 2.36 16.45
N ASP A 249 7.54 2.81 17.57
CA ASP A 249 8.92 3.28 17.74
C ASP A 249 9.92 2.12 17.71
N ASP A 250 9.49 0.91 18.10
CA ASP A 250 10.28 -0.31 17.98
C ASP A 250 10.62 -0.62 16.52
N LEU A 251 9.65 -0.46 15.61
CA LEU A 251 9.88 -0.66 14.18
C LEU A 251 10.84 0.40 13.62
N SER A 252 10.67 1.66 14.00
CA SER A 252 11.56 2.73 13.52
C SER A 252 12.99 2.57 14.04
N ALA A 253 13.17 2.18 15.30
CA ALA A 253 14.47 1.88 15.87
C ALA A 253 15.12 0.65 15.21
N ALA A 254 14.32 -0.38 14.89
CA ALA A 254 14.80 -1.56 14.16
C ALA A 254 15.32 -1.19 12.78
N PHE A 255 14.56 -0.40 11.99
CA PHE A 255 15.04 0.10 10.70
C PHE A 255 16.34 0.88 10.83
N ALA A 256 16.38 1.89 11.71
CA ALA A 256 17.56 2.73 11.89
C ALA A 256 18.80 1.94 12.35
N SER A 257 18.60 0.80 13.02
CA SER A 257 19.70 -0.03 13.55
C SER A 257 20.22 -1.10 12.59
N ALA A 258 19.54 -1.30 11.44
CA ALA A 258 19.96 -2.17 10.36
C ALA A 258 21.00 -1.49 9.43
N ASP A 259 21.49 -2.25 8.44
CA ASP A 259 22.45 -1.77 7.45
C ASP A 259 21.92 -1.84 6.02
N VAL A 260 21.01 -2.79 5.71
CA VAL A 260 20.39 -2.98 4.39
C VAL A 260 18.95 -3.46 4.58
N PHE A 261 18.05 -2.97 3.76
CA PHE A 261 16.67 -3.43 3.69
C PHE A 261 16.44 -4.32 2.45
N LEU A 262 15.70 -5.41 2.64
CA LEU A 262 15.37 -6.39 1.60
C LEU A 262 13.87 -6.45 1.38
N PHE A 263 13.44 -6.48 0.12
CA PHE A 263 12.05 -6.61 -0.22
C PHE A 263 11.83 -7.53 -1.45
N THR A 264 11.09 -8.60 -1.29
CA THR A 264 10.95 -9.68 -2.27
C THR A 264 9.55 -9.80 -2.87
N GLY A 265 8.56 -9.05 -2.35
CA GLY A 265 7.16 -9.16 -2.75
C GLY A 265 6.88 -8.60 -4.15
N PRO A 266 6.51 -9.46 -5.16
CA PRO A 266 6.34 -9.02 -6.55
C PRO A 266 5.02 -8.28 -6.82
N ASN A 267 4.04 -8.39 -5.94
CA ASN A 267 2.66 -7.89 -6.18
C ASN A 267 2.33 -6.64 -5.35
N GLU A 268 3.32 -5.78 -5.13
CA GLU A 268 3.09 -4.51 -4.45
C GLU A 268 2.65 -3.42 -5.44
N THR A 269 1.61 -2.71 -5.06
CA THR A 269 1.15 -1.54 -5.81
C THR A 269 1.94 -0.28 -5.49
N PHE A 270 2.71 -0.29 -4.38
CA PHE A 270 3.53 0.86 -3.97
C PHE A 270 4.80 0.45 -3.20
N GLY A 271 4.68 -0.22 -2.03
CA GLY A 271 5.83 -0.56 -1.18
C GLY A 271 6.13 0.51 -0.11
N GLN A 272 5.13 0.84 0.73
CA GLN A 272 5.29 1.82 1.82
C GLN A 272 6.51 1.53 2.72
N VAL A 273 6.73 0.28 3.03
CA VAL A 273 7.84 -0.18 3.89
C VAL A 273 9.21 0.11 3.29
N ILE A 274 9.33 0.18 1.96
CA ILE A 274 10.56 0.57 1.26
C ILE A 274 10.88 2.04 1.52
N GLN A 275 9.86 2.91 1.47
CA GLN A 275 10.06 4.34 1.80
C GLN A 275 10.42 4.53 3.28
N GLU A 276 9.85 3.74 4.18
CA GLU A 276 10.20 3.75 5.61
C GLU A 276 11.67 3.33 5.82
N ALA A 277 12.14 2.33 5.10
CA ALA A 277 13.54 1.92 5.10
C ALA A 277 14.47 3.00 4.53
N MET A 278 14.11 3.58 3.37
CA MET A 278 14.88 4.68 2.76
C MET A 278 14.94 5.90 3.67
N ALA A 279 13.84 6.26 4.32
CA ALA A 279 13.79 7.35 5.29
C ALA A 279 14.67 7.08 6.51
N SER A 280 14.81 5.82 6.92
CA SER A 280 15.75 5.37 7.96
C SER A 280 17.21 5.27 7.46
N GLY A 281 17.48 5.68 6.21
CA GLY A 281 18.83 5.69 5.63
C GLY A 281 19.32 4.30 5.24
N LEU A 282 18.44 3.37 4.85
CA LEU A 282 18.85 2.04 4.41
C LEU A 282 18.93 1.95 2.89
N PRO A 283 20.06 1.50 2.32
CA PRO A 283 20.07 0.98 0.96
C PRO A 283 19.05 -0.15 0.84
N THR A 284 18.30 -0.17 -0.26
CA THR A 284 17.22 -1.14 -0.43
C THR A 284 17.49 -2.08 -1.59
N VAL A 285 17.30 -3.37 -1.39
CA VAL A 285 17.41 -4.40 -2.45
C VAL A 285 16.04 -4.99 -2.67
N VAL A 286 15.49 -4.78 -3.86
CA VAL A 286 14.09 -5.11 -4.16
C VAL A 286 13.95 -6.03 -5.37
N THR A 287 12.82 -6.72 -5.49
CA THR A 287 12.46 -7.50 -6.68
C THR A 287 12.26 -6.61 -7.92
N ASN A 288 12.57 -7.15 -9.12
CA ASN A 288 12.28 -6.51 -10.42
C ASN A 288 10.81 -6.65 -10.83
N ARG A 289 9.88 -6.75 -9.89
CA ARG A 289 8.45 -6.94 -10.15
C ARG A 289 7.60 -5.90 -9.43
N GLY A 290 6.46 -5.58 -10.04
CA GLY A 290 5.51 -4.63 -9.46
C GLY A 290 6.02 -3.20 -9.42
N ALA A 291 5.32 -2.38 -8.65
CA ALA A 291 5.61 -0.94 -8.52
C ALA A 291 6.80 -0.61 -7.62
N VAL A 292 7.35 -1.58 -6.90
CA VAL A 292 8.43 -1.35 -5.93
C VAL A 292 9.72 -0.86 -6.59
N ARG A 293 9.97 -1.31 -7.82
CA ARG A 293 11.14 -0.87 -8.60
C ARG A 293 11.12 0.63 -8.90
N ASP A 294 9.94 1.25 -9.00
CA ASP A 294 9.80 2.70 -9.26
C ASP A 294 10.30 3.57 -8.08
N LEU A 295 10.49 2.96 -6.91
CA LEU A 295 11.01 3.64 -5.73
C LEU A 295 12.54 3.66 -5.68
N ILE A 296 13.21 2.82 -6.47
CA ILE A 296 14.65 2.59 -6.41
C ILE A 296 15.34 3.26 -7.59
N LEU A 297 16.35 4.05 -7.30
CA LEU A 297 17.33 4.51 -8.29
C LEU A 297 18.48 3.49 -8.29
N GLU A 298 18.51 2.64 -9.34
CA GLU A 298 19.48 1.54 -9.46
C GLU A 298 20.92 2.05 -9.31
N GLY A 299 21.67 1.45 -8.38
CA GLY A 299 23.05 1.83 -8.08
C GLY A 299 23.21 3.11 -7.26
N GLU A 300 22.11 3.87 -7.00
CA GLU A 300 22.14 5.10 -6.21
C GLU A 300 21.49 4.93 -4.83
N THR A 301 20.26 4.39 -4.77
CA THR A 301 19.52 4.18 -3.52
C THR A 301 19.44 2.72 -3.12
N GLY A 302 19.81 1.82 -4.01
CA GLY A 302 19.74 0.39 -3.82
C GLY A 302 19.90 -0.37 -5.12
N PHE A 303 19.37 -1.61 -5.14
CA PHE A 303 19.43 -2.50 -6.30
C PHE A 303 18.07 -3.14 -6.60
N ILE A 304 17.83 -3.37 -7.88
CA ILE A 304 16.68 -4.10 -8.40
C ILE A 304 17.16 -5.48 -8.84
N CYS A 305 16.58 -6.56 -8.30
CA CYS A 305 17.02 -7.94 -8.51
C CYS A 305 15.98 -8.76 -9.27
N GLU A 306 16.45 -9.70 -10.09
CA GLU A 306 15.61 -10.79 -10.58
C GLU A 306 15.08 -11.64 -9.42
N ASP A 307 13.91 -12.27 -9.62
CA ASP A 307 13.20 -13.06 -8.60
C ASP A 307 13.86 -14.43 -8.35
N ILE A 308 15.16 -14.43 -8.13
CA ILE A 308 15.95 -15.64 -7.81
C ILE A 308 16.84 -15.35 -6.58
N PRO A 309 17.04 -16.33 -5.69
CA PRO A 309 17.81 -16.13 -4.46
C PRO A 309 19.23 -15.64 -4.68
N GLU A 310 19.90 -16.13 -5.71
CA GLU A 310 21.28 -15.80 -6.06
C GLU A 310 21.47 -14.34 -6.44
N ALA A 311 20.44 -13.71 -7.07
CA ALA A 311 20.50 -12.30 -7.44
C ALA A 311 20.51 -11.39 -6.21
N PHE A 312 19.68 -11.70 -5.21
CA PHE A 312 19.70 -11.00 -3.93
C PHE A 312 21.04 -11.19 -3.20
N ALA A 313 21.51 -12.44 -3.13
CA ALA A 313 22.80 -12.76 -2.49
C ALA A 313 23.98 -12.03 -3.16
N ALA A 314 24.01 -11.93 -4.47
CA ALA A 314 25.06 -11.21 -5.21
C ALA A 314 25.11 -9.72 -4.83
N ARG A 315 23.95 -9.04 -4.74
CA ARG A 315 23.88 -7.63 -4.36
C ARG A 315 24.24 -7.41 -2.89
N ILE A 316 23.84 -8.33 -2.01
CA ILE A 316 24.23 -8.25 -0.59
C ILE A 316 25.73 -8.47 -0.41
N ARG A 317 26.34 -9.42 -1.14
CA ARG A 317 27.80 -9.60 -1.15
C ARG A 317 28.50 -8.31 -1.59
N GLN A 318 28.05 -7.66 -2.69
CA GLN A 318 28.59 -6.39 -3.16
C GLN A 318 28.51 -5.30 -2.10
N LEU A 319 27.40 -5.19 -1.36
CA LEU A 319 27.24 -4.21 -0.28
C LEU A 319 28.06 -4.57 0.96
N ASN A 320 28.26 -5.86 1.25
CA ASN A 320 29.09 -6.32 2.37
C ASN A 320 30.57 -5.99 2.12
N GLU A 321 31.06 -6.24 0.91
CA GLU A 321 32.43 -6.01 0.49
C GLU A 321 32.75 -4.51 0.28
N ASN A 322 31.74 -3.65 0.10
CA ASN A 322 31.95 -2.23 -0.19
C ASN A 322 31.19 -1.29 0.78
N PRO A 323 31.73 -1.03 1.96
CA PRO A 323 31.13 -0.12 2.95
C PRO A 323 30.93 1.31 2.43
N PHE A 324 31.81 1.78 1.55
CA PHE A 324 31.72 3.13 0.96
C PHE A 324 30.50 3.24 0.04
N LEU A 325 30.28 2.26 -0.84
CA LEU A 325 29.09 2.19 -1.69
C LEU A 325 27.82 2.16 -0.83
N ARG A 326 27.80 1.32 0.21
CA ARG A 326 26.67 1.20 1.15
C ARG A 326 26.35 2.53 1.82
N LYS A 327 27.37 3.26 2.30
CA LYS A 327 27.17 4.58 2.92
C LYS A 327 26.65 5.63 1.94
N ARG A 328 27.18 5.65 0.70
CA ARG A 328 26.69 6.52 -0.36
C ARG A 328 25.22 6.27 -0.67
N MET A 329 24.84 5.00 -0.84
CA MET A 329 23.46 4.62 -1.09
C MET A 329 22.53 4.96 0.09
N SER A 330 23.00 4.76 1.32
CA SER A 330 22.30 5.13 2.56
C SER A 330 21.93 6.62 2.57
N ASN A 331 22.89 7.48 2.30
CA ASN A 331 22.66 8.93 2.27
C ASN A 331 21.67 9.30 1.16
N ARG A 332 21.86 8.73 -0.05
CA ARG A 332 21.01 9.01 -1.19
C ARG A 332 19.57 8.53 -1.00
N ALA A 333 19.38 7.36 -0.38
CA ALA A 333 18.06 6.84 -0.04
C ALA A 333 17.32 7.80 0.91
N ARG A 334 18.00 8.32 1.93
CA ARG A 334 17.45 9.32 2.86
C ARG A 334 17.06 10.62 2.12
N GLU A 335 17.94 11.18 1.29
CA GLU A 335 17.65 12.39 0.52
C GLU A 335 16.38 12.26 -0.35
N ILE A 336 16.21 11.12 -1.02
CA ILE A 336 15.02 10.87 -1.85
C ILE A 336 13.75 10.73 -1.00
N ALA A 337 13.83 10.07 0.16
CA ALA A 337 12.70 9.93 1.07
C ALA A 337 12.26 11.29 1.64
N GLU A 338 13.18 12.18 1.97
CA GLU A 338 12.91 13.53 2.47
C GLU A 338 12.14 14.42 1.50
N GLN A 339 12.19 14.12 0.19
CA GLN A 339 11.41 14.83 -0.83
C GLN A 339 9.94 14.43 -0.88
N ARG A 340 9.52 13.44 -0.08
CA ARG A 340 8.15 12.89 -0.09
C ARG A 340 7.48 12.90 1.29
N PRO A 341 7.44 14.05 2.00
CA PRO A 341 6.72 14.13 3.26
C PRO A 341 5.21 13.99 3.02
N TRP A 342 4.48 13.53 4.03
CA TRP A 342 3.03 13.32 3.90
C TRP A 342 2.27 14.60 3.57
N GLU A 343 2.71 15.75 4.04
CA GLU A 343 2.11 17.06 3.78
C GLU A 343 2.04 17.35 2.29
N SER A 344 3.14 17.11 1.56
CA SER A 344 3.20 17.29 0.11
C SER A 344 2.24 16.35 -0.64
N ILE A 345 2.12 15.11 -0.17
CA ILE A 345 1.21 14.11 -0.77
C ILE A 345 -0.25 14.48 -0.50
N MET A 346 -0.57 15.04 0.67
CA MET A 346 -1.91 15.50 0.98
C MET A 346 -2.28 16.77 0.21
N ALA A 347 -1.33 17.68 -0.02
CA ALA A 347 -1.56 18.84 -0.89
C ALA A 347 -1.90 18.41 -2.33
N GLN A 348 -1.25 17.36 -2.86
CA GLN A 348 -1.62 16.76 -4.14
C GLN A 348 -3.04 16.20 -4.13
N LEU A 349 -3.48 15.60 -3.02
CA LEU A 349 -4.85 15.09 -2.91
C LEU A 349 -5.89 16.22 -3.03
N GLU A 350 -5.66 17.38 -2.43
CA GLU A 350 -6.58 18.54 -2.60
C GLU A 350 -6.64 19.01 -4.06
N THR A 351 -5.53 18.94 -4.80
CA THR A 351 -5.54 19.21 -6.24
C THR A 351 -6.42 18.21 -6.99
N HIS A 352 -6.35 16.92 -6.65
CA HIS A 352 -7.22 15.90 -7.24
C HIS A 352 -8.69 16.07 -6.86
N TYR A 353 -8.98 16.53 -5.64
CA TYR A 353 -10.34 16.89 -5.24
C TYR A 353 -10.90 18.02 -6.10
N THR A 354 -10.13 19.08 -6.26
CA THR A 354 -10.49 20.22 -7.13
C THR A 354 -10.72 19.77 -8.58
N GLU A 355 -9.84 18.94 -9.10
CA GLU A 355 -10.00 18.36 -10.46
C GLU A 355 -11.31 17.56 -10.60
N ALA A 356 -11.64 16.73 -9.61
CA ALA A 356 -12.85 15.93 -9.62
C ALA A 356 -14.12 16.81 -9.59
N ILE A 357 -14.11 17.88 -8.80
CA ILE A 357 -15.20 18.86 -8.73
C ILE A 357 -15.35 19.55 -10.09
N CYS A 358 -14.27 20.02 -10.69
CA CYS A 358 -14.30 20.65 -12.01
C CYS A 358 -14.80 19.68 -13.11
N LEU A 359 -14.41 18.41 -13.06
CA LEU A 359 -14.91 17.38 -13.98
C LEU A 359 -16.41 17.16 -13.81
N ASN A 360 -16.90 17.10 -12.57
CA ASN A 360 -18.33 16.95 -12.31
C ASN A 360 -19.14 18.12 -12.89
N GLU A 361 -18.70 19.36 -12.67
CA GLU A 361 -19.36 20.55 -13.23
C GLU A 361 -19.33 20.56 -14.76
N ARG A 362 -18.22 20.14 -15.37
CA ARG A 362 -18.12 19.99 -16.83
C ARG A 362 -19.11 18.96 -17.36
N PHE A 363 -19.26 17.85 -16.68
CA PHE A 363 -20.17 16.79 -17.07
C PHE A 363 -21.65 17.24 -16.94
N LYS A 364 -22.01 17.97 -15.87
CA LYS A 364 -23.34 18.58 -15.74
C LYS A 364 -23.66 19.49 -16.90
N ARG A 365 -22.73 20.33 -17.34
CA ARG A 365 -22.94 21.23 -18.50
C ARG A 365 -23.16 20.50 -19.83
N VAL A 366 -22.45 19.37 -20.04
CA VAL A 366 -22.50 18.63 -21.30
C VAL A 366 -23.72 17.71 -21.37
N PHE A 367 -24.10 17.05 -20.27
CA PHE A 367 -25.11 16.00 -20.23
C PHE A 367 -26.41 16.41 -19.53
N GLY A 368 -26.49 17.60 -18.95
CA GLY A 368 -27.60 18.07 -18.12
C GLY A 368 -27.66 17.41 -16.75
N GLU A 369 -28.30 18.08 -15.81
CA GLU A 369 -28.34 17.61 -14.38
C GLU A 369 -29.07 16.27 -14.20
N THR A 370 -30.08 15.99 -15.04
CA THR A 370 -30.93 14.80 -14.96
C THR A 370 -30.47 13.63 -15.82
N ASN A 371 -29.60 13.85 -16.81
CA ASN A 371 -29.15 12.84 -17.77
C ASN A 371 -27.71 12.40 -17.55
N TYR A 372 -27.15 12.65 -16.36
CA TYR A 372 -25.80 12.24 -16.01
C TYR A 372 -25.70 10.73 -15.77
N HIS A 373 -26.15 9.96 -16.77
CA HIS A 373 -25.80 8.56 -16.89
C HIS A 373 -24.50 8.49 -17.66
N MET A 374 -23.36 8.24 -16.98
CA MET A 374 -22.18 7.80 -17.71
C MET A 374 -22.60 6.69 -18.69
N PRO A 375 -22.28 6.81 -19.99
CA PRO A 375 -22.71 5.82 -20.98
C PRO A 375 -21.90 4.53 -20.78
N TYR A 376 -22.34 3.71 -19.87
CA TYR A 376 -21.91 2.31 -19.79
C TYR A 376 -23.17 1.45 -19.90
N LYS A 377 -23.40 0.95 -21.11
CA LYS A 377 -24.49 0.00 -21.36
C LYS A 377 -24.21 -1.26 -20.53
N PHE A 378 -24.97 -1.46 -19.47
CA PHE A 378 -24.88 -2.54 -18.50
C PHE A 378 -24.93 -3.93 -19.15
N HIS A 379 -25.60 -4.06 -20.30
CA HIS A 379 -25.83 -5.32 -21.00
C HIS A 379 -24.59 -5.95 -21.66
N LYS A 380 -23.52 -5.20 -21.91
CA LYS A 380 -22.30 -5.76 -22.53
C LYS A 380 -21.21 -6.19 -21.54
N ALA A 381 -21.32 -5.82 -20.27
CA ALA A 381 -20.28 -6.09 -19.27
C ALA A 381 -20.40 -7.47 -18.60
N LEU A 382 -21.59 -8.07 -18.62
CA LEU A 382 -21.87 -9.36 -17.97
C LEU A 382 -21.97 -10.55 -18.93
N GLY A 383 -21.83 -10.34 -20.25
CA GLY A 383 -21.95 -11.45 -21.20
C GLY A 383 -23.36 -12.10 -21.25
N ILE A 384 -24.37 -11.42 -20.70
CA ILE A 384 -25.77 -11.86 -20.73
C ILE A 384 -26.45 -11.07 -21.83
N GLY A 385 -26.42 -11.59 -23.04
CA GLY A 385 -27.02 -10.94 -24.17
C GLY A 385 -27.35 -11.93 -25.24
N GLN A 386 -28.64 -12.29 -25.30
CA GLN A 386 -29.38 -13.19 -26.16
C GLN A 386 -28.95 -14.63 -26.13
#